data_1edc402af93e714c52c5f31c62f14d61
#
_entry.id   1edc402af93e714c52c5f31c62f14d61
#
_cell.length_a   1.000
_cell.length_b   1.000
_cell.length_c   1.000
_cell.angle_alpha   90.00
_cell.angle_beta   90.00
_cell.angle_gamma   90.00
#
_symmetry.space_group_name_H-M   'P 1'
#
loop_
_entity.id
_entity.type
_entity.pdbx_description
1 polymer ?
#
loop_
_entity_poly.entity_id
_entity_poly.type
_entity_poly.pdbx_seq_one_letter_code
_entity_poly.pdbx_strand_id
1 'polypeptide(L)'
;MGGGSLALLIVVEISLRFAYGFGKMPLYATSDKYEYMALPNQSGVRLGNQYYFNAFGMRSDEVNPHKKHILGLGDSVIYGGVQTDQDSLATSLFSVETGMQMLNISAGSWGPDNCAAYLKEKGMFKARGIFLLVSSHDAHDNMDFTPVVGVHPSYPDKQYFCAIAEVLCRYIYPRYIKPLFDKGNNELDPDQKVLAGVDIHKKGKVFNPGFQQLKAMADSAKILFVVYLHADQKENAAKKYNEQGDEIIAWCKKNHVSLVEDLHILTKDDYRDGIHINNNGQRKLANIMEQVFAR
;
A
#
# COMPACT_ATOMS: atom_id res chain seq x y z
N MET A 1 26.10 -36.28 -17.88
CA MET A 1 24.73 -35.84 -17.46
C MET A 1 24.68 -34.45 -16.80
N GLY A 2 25.80 -33.86 -16.30
CA GLY A 2 25.77 -32.57 -15.59
C GLY A 2 25.54 -31.30 -16.44
N GLY A 3 25.96 -31.31 -17.72
CA GLY A 3 25.90 -30.07 -18.53
C GLY A 3 24.49 -29.63 -18.92
N GLY A 4 23.59 -30.59 -19.20
CA GLY A 4 22.21 -30.28 -19.55
C GLY A 4 21.42 -29.68 -18.38
N SER A 5 21.63 -30.17 -17.17
CA SER A 5 20.97 -29.65 -15.95
C SER A 5 21.43 -28.23 -15.62
N LEU A 6 22.71 -27.90 -15.78
CA LEU A 6 23.24 -26.55 -15.56
C LEU A 6 22.68 -25.56 -16.61
N ALA A 7 22.65 -25.95 -17.89
CA ALA A 7 22.07 -25.13 -18.94
C ALA A 7 20.58 -24.84 -18.69
N LEU A 8 19.80 -25.83 -18.24
CA LEU A 8 18.39 -25.62 -17.87
C LEU A 8 18.23 -24.63 -16.72
N LEU A 9 19.03 -24.74 -15.65
CA LEU A 9 18.98 -23.81 -14.52
C LEU A 9 19.29 -22.36 -14.95
N ILE A 10 20.25 -22.17 -15.83
CA ILE A 10 20.58 -20.84 -16.38
C ILE A 10 19.40 -20.29 -17.18
N VAL A 11 18.78 -21.08 -18.04
CA VAL A 11 17.61 -20.65 -18.82
C VAL A 11 16.45 -20.27 -17.90
N VAL A 12 16.18 -21.05 -16.86
CA VAL A 12 15.14 -20.78 -15.87
C VAL A 12 15.45 -19.46 -15.12
N GLU A 13 16.68 -19.29 -14.63
CA GLU A 13 17.11 -18.05 -13.94
C GLU A 13 16.92 -16.81 -14.83
N ILE A 14 17.37 -16.88 -16.09
CA ILE A 14 17.21 -15.78 -17.06
C ILE A 14 15.73 -15.49 -17.30
N SER A 15 14.92 -16.52 -17.51
CA SER A 15 13.49 -16.37 -17.74
C SER A 15 12.78 -15.72 -16.54
N LEU A 16 13.07 -16.17 -15.33
CA LEU A 16 12.51 -15.61 -14.09
C LEU A 16 12.91 -14.14 -13.91
N ARG A 17 14.14 -13.76 -14.25
CA ARG A 17 14.60 -12.37 -14.14
C ARG A 17 13.95 -11.46 -15.18
N PHE A 18 14.00 -11.84 -16.44
CA PHE A 18 13.62 -10.95 -17.54
C PHE A 18 12.13 -10.96 -17.84
N ALA A 19 11.47 -12.14 -17.76
CA ALA A 19 10.04 -12.22 -18.03
C ALA A 19 9.16 -11.84 -16.82
N TYR A 20 9.64 -12.13 -15.60
CA TYR A 20 8.83 -11.95 -14.38
C TYR A 20 9.40 -10.94 -13.37
N GLY A 21 10.65 -10.47 -13.56
CA GLY A 21 11.29 -9.51 -12.67
C GLY A 21 11.70 -10.09 -11.31
N PHE A 22 11.82 -11.43 -11.18
CA PHE A 22 12.33 -12.04 -9.95
C PHE A 22 13.80 -11.71 -9.71
N GLY A 23 14.24 -11.68 -8.45
CA GLY A 23 15.54 -11.22 -8.04
C GLY A 23 15.69 -9.71 -7.98
N LYS A 24 14.62 -8.96 -8.33
CA LYS A 24 14.55 -7.50 -8.18
C LYS A 24 13.24 -7.15 -7.50
N MET A 25 13.29 -6.79 -6.22
CA MET A 25 12.13 -6.44 -5.41
C MET A 25 12.24 -4.99 -4.94
N PRO A 26 11.12 -4.29 -4.73
CA PRO A 26 11.16 -3.08 -3.92
C PRO A 26 11.75 -3.39 -2.55
N LEU A 27 12.77 -2.66 -2.16
CA LEU A 27 13.39 -2.77 -0.85
C LEU A 27 12.86 -1.70 0.10
N TYR A 28 12.92 -1.99 1.39
CA TYR A 28 12.42 -1.11 2.44
C TYR A 28 13.51 -0.78 3.44
N ALA A 29 13.39 0.37 4.08
CA ALA A 29 14.19 0.77 5.23
C ALA A 29 13.30 1.03 6.44
N THR A 30 13.81 0.74 7.62
CA THR A 30 13.19 1.11 8.89
C THR A 30 13.32 2.61 9.15
N SER A 31 12.36 3.16 9.88
CA SER A 31 12.37 4.52 10.39
C SER A 31 11.96 4.53 11.85
N ASP A 32 12.67 5.30 12.67
CA ASP A 32 12.33 5.55 14.07
C ASP A 32 11.18 6.56 14.25
N LYS A 33 10.63 7.08 13.15
CA LYS A 33 9.54 8.06 13.13
C LYS A 33 8.23 7.50 12.62
N TYR A 34 8.28 6.76 11.49
CA TYR A 34 7.09 6.26 10.77
C TYR A 34 7.22 4.77 10.43
N GLU A 35 7.98 4.01 11.20
CA GLU A 35 8.24 2.58 11.16
C GLU A 35 9.07 2.13 9.94
N TYR A 36 8.60 2.34 8.72
CA TYR A 36 9.30 1.93 7.49
C TYR A 36 8.74 2.65 6.27
N MET A 37 9.54 2.64 5.21
CA MET A 37 9.15 3.12 3.88
C MET A 37 9.96 2.37 2.82
N ALA A 38 9.46 2.35 1.59
CA ALA A 38 10.27 1.90 0.46
C ALA A 38 11.53 2.74 0.34
N LEU A 39 12.67 2.09 0.01
CA LEU A 39 13.92 2.82 -0.25
C LEU A 39 13.72 3.81 -1.40
N PRO A 40 14.31 5.00 -1.33
CA PRO A 40 14.26 5.98 -2.41
C PRO A 40 14.94 5.49 -3.70
N ASN A 41 14.58 6.12 -4.82
CA ASN A 41 15.24 5.97 -6.13
C ASN A 41 15.29 4.51 -6.62
N GLN A 42 14.18 3.79 -6.47
CA GLN A 42 14.03 2.44 -6.95
C GLN A 42 13.07 2.37 -8.14
N SER A 43 13.39 1.51 -9.09
CA SER A 43 12.49 1.18 -10.19
C SER A 43 12.72 -0.25 -10.66
N GLY A 44 11.71 -0.81 -11.26
CA GLY A 44 11.80 -2.15 -11.83
C GLY A 44 10.49 -2.60 -12.46
N VAL A 45 10.53 -3.84 -12.96
CA VAL A 45 9.36 -4.55 -13.46
C VAL A 45 9.17 -5.80 -12.60
N ARG A 46 7.93 -6.06 -12.20
CA ARG A 46 7.56 -7.22 -11.40
C ARG A 46 6.26 -7.82 -11.91
N LEU A 47 6.27 -9.08 -12.30
CA LEU A 47 5.11 -9.79 -12.84
C LEU A 47 4.42 -9.00 -13.99
N GLY A 48 5.22 -8.34 -14.83
CA GLY A 48 4.73 -7.51 -15.94
C GLY A 48 4.36 -6.07 -15.57
N ASN A 49 4.33 -5.72 -14.28
CA ASN A 49 3.99 -4.37 -13.82
C ASN A 49 5.25 -3.58 -13.49
N GLN A 50 5.28 -2.33 -13.91
CA GLN A 50 6.32 -1.40 -13.55
C GLN A 50 6.09 -0.84 -12.14
N TYR A 51 7.16 -0.52 -11.44
CA TYR A 51 7.13 0.24 -10.19
C TYR A 51 8.24 1.28 -10.18
N TYR A 52 7.94 2.40 -9.55
CA TYR A 52 8.87 3.50 -9.36
C TYR A 52 8.67 4.15 -7.98
N PHE A 53 9.78 4.37 -7.29
CA PHE A 53 9.82 5.11 -6.02
C PHE A 53 10.79 6.27 -6.17
N ASN A 54 10.32 7.49 -5.92
CA ASN A 54 11.07 8.72 -6.07
C ASN A 54 12.12 8.93 -4.95
N ALA A 55 12.80 10.08 -4.96
CA ALA A 55 13.82 10.44 -3.98
C ALA A 55 13.32 10.46 -2.51
N PHE A 56 12.02 10.44 -2.27
CA PHE A 56 11.40 10.41 -0.95
C PHE A 56 10.83 9.02 -0.57
N GLY A 57 11.02 8.01 -1.40
CA GLY A 57 10.42 6.67 -1.21
C GLY A 57 8.93 6.60 -1.55
N MET A 58 8.33 7.68 -2.06
CA MET A 58 6.94 7.71 -2.51
C MET A 58 6.78 6.93 -3.80
N ARG A 59 5.66 6.23 -3.97
CA ARG A 59 5.31 5.57 -5.23
C ARG A 59 4.72 6.56 -6.23
N SER A 60 5.51 7.52 -6.64
CA SER A 60 5.17 8.64 -7.51
C SER A 60 6.38 9.05 -8.33
N ASP A 61 6.14 9.78 -9.41
CA ASP A 61 7.19 10.55 -10.08
C ASP A 61 7.90 11.49 -9.10
N GLU A 62 9.08 11.98 -9.50
CA GLU A 62 9.80 12.99 -8.73
C GLU A 62 8.93 14.22 -8.47
N VAL A 63 9.07 14.80 -7.28
CA VAL A 63 8.28 15.96 -6.87
C VAL A 63 8.60 17.14 -7.79
N ASN A 64 7.65 17.52 -8.62
CA ASN A 64 7.81 18.62 -9.58
C ASN A 64 7.38 19.95 -8.94
N PRO A 65 8.31 20.88 -8.63
CA PRO A 65 7.98 22.13 -7.94
C PRO A 65 7.08 23.09 -8.75
N HIS A 66 6.88 22.82 -10.03
CA HIS A 66 6.02 23.61 -10.93
C HIS A 66 4.59 23.09 -11.00
N LYS A 67 4.29 21.94 -10.42
CA LYS A 67 2.93 21.39 -10.35
C LYS A 67 2.25 21.71 -9.01
N LYS A 68 0.92 21.72 -9.03
CA LYS A 68 0.12 21.70 -7.81
C LYS A 68 0.17 20.28 -7.24
N HIS A 69 0.45 20.16 -5.93
CA HIS A 69 0.53 18.85 -5.28
C HIS A 69 -0.72 18.55 -4.46
N ILE A 70 -1.14 17.30 -4.52
CA ILE A 70 -2.09 16.68 -3.59
C ILE A 70 -1.36 15.53 -2.90
N LEU A 71 -1.52 15.39 -1.59
CA LEU A 71 -0.94 14.28 -0.84
C LEU A 71 -1.95 13.13 -0.82
N GLY A 72 -1.62 12.02 -1.48
CA GLY A 72 -2.34 10.76 -1.41
C GLY A 72 -1.71 9.90 -0.32
N LEU A 73 -2.39 9.77 0.80
CA LEU A 73 -1.92 9.09 2.00
C LEU A 73 -2.70 7.79 2.22
N GLY A 74 -2.09 6.79 2.81
CA GLY A 74 -2.78 5.59 3.23
C GLY A 74 -1.90 4.34 3.27
N ASP A 75 -2.55 3.21 3.23
CA ASP A 75 -2.00 1.87 3.36
C ASP A 75 -1.72 1.17 2.01
N SER A 76 -1.82 -0.16 2.00
CA SER A 76 -1.61 -1.01 0.84
C SER A 76 -2.61 -0.77 -0.31
N VAL A 77 -3.80 -0.24 -0.04
CA VAL A 77 -4.84 -0.03 -1.05
C VAL A 77 -4.42 1.09 -2.02
N ILE A 78 -4.04 2.27 -1.49
CA ILE A 78 -3.55 3.38 -2.33
C ILE A 78 -2.12 3.12 -2.83
N TYR A 79 -1.32 2.37 -2.07
CA TYR A 79 0.02 1.93 -2.49
C TYR A 79 -0.03 1.06 -3.74
N GLY A 80 -1.05 0.20 -3.87
CA GLY A 80 -1.31 -0.66 -5.02
C GLY A 80 -0.42 -1.90 -5.14
N GLY A 81 0.65 -2.01 -4.33
CA GLY A 81 1.60 -3.12 -4.39
C GLY A 81 2.25 -3.28 -5.77
N VAL A 82 3.08 -4.30 -5.95
CA VAL A 82 3.70 -4.63 -7.25
C VAL A 82 2.74 -5.33 -8.22
N GLN A 83 1.51 -5.60 -7.82
CA GLN A 83 0.47 -6.20 -8.65
C GLN A 83 -0.32 -5.17 -9.46
N THR A 84 -0.12 -3.88 -9.18
CA THR A 84 -0.68 -2.78 -9.98
C THR A 84 0.47 -2.08 -10.70
N ASP A 85 0.31 -1.88 -12.01
CA ASP A 85 1.30 -1.15 -12.81
C ASP A 85 1.35 0.32 -12.36
N GLN A 86 2.54 0.93 -12.47
CA GLN A 86 2.75 2.33 -12.05
C GLN A 86 1.76 3.29 -12.70
N ASP A 87 1.51 3.12 -14.00
CA ASP A 87 0.62 4.01 -14.75
C ASP A 87 -0.86 3.71 -14.50
N SER A 88 -1.17 2.55 -13.90
CA SER A 88 -2.53 2.15 -13.53
C SER A 88 -2.93 2.50 -12.10
N LEU A 89 -2.02 3.07 -11.30
CA LEU A 89 -2.35 3.56 -9.96
C LEU A 89 -3.33 4.73 -10.03
N ALA A 90 -4.30 4.78 -9.14
CA ALA A 90 -5.24 5.90 -9.05
C ALA A 90 -4.53 7.25 -8.95
N THR A 91 -3.44 7.31 -8.21
CA THR A 91 -2.61 8.51 -8.04
C THR A 91 -1.89 8.94 -9.32
N SER A 92 -1.44 7.98 -10.13
CA SER A 92 -0.83 8.25 -11.45
C SER A 92 -1.89 8.70 -12.45
N LEU A 93 -3.02 8.00 -12.52
CA LEU A 93 -4.16 8.33 -13.38
C LEU A 93 -4.68 9.74 -13.09
N PHE A 94 -4.91 10.07 -11.81
CA PHE A 94 -5.28 11.41 -11.38
C PHE A 94 -4.28 12.47 -11.87
N SER A 95 -2.98 12.17 -11.71
CA SER A 95 -1.92 13.12 -12.07
C SER A 95 -1.88 13.40 -13.58
N VAL A 96 -2.14 12.38 -14.40
CA VAL A 96 -2.21 12.51 -15.86
C VAL A 96 -3.46 13.29 -16.28
N GLU A 97 -4.62 12.96 -15.74
CA GLU A 97 -5.92 13.50 -16.13
C GLU A 97 -6.11 14.96 -15.71
N THR A 98 -5.57 15.35 -14.56
CA THR A 98 -5.75 16.71 -14.01
C THR A 98 -4.57 17.65 -14.27
N GLY A 99 -3.40 17.12 -14.62
CA GLY A 99 -2.15 17.87 -14.68
C GLY A 99 -1.58 18.29 -13.32
N MET A 100 -2.31 18.09 -12.22
CA MET A 100 -1.78 18.18 -10.86
C MET A 100 -0.93 16.93 -10.56
N GLN A 101 -0.10 16.98 -9.53
CA GLN A 101 0.68 15.82 -9.11
C GLN A 101 0.15 15.27 -7.78
N MET A 102 -0.34 14.05 -7.77
CA MET A 102 -0.68 13.35 -6.53
C MET A 102 0.55 12.57 -6.05
N LEU A 103 1.05 12.93 -4.88
CA LEU A 103 2.18 12.28 -4.23
C LEU A 103 1.65 11.08 -3.44
N ASN A 104 1.95 9.87 -3.90
CA ASN A 104 1.53 8.63 -3.24
C ASN A 104 2.46 8.31 -2.08
N ILE A 105 2.10 8.77 -0.89
CA ILE A 105 2.82 8.61 0.38
C ILE A 105 2.14 7.49 1.16
N SER A 106 2.56 6.26 0.91
CA SER A 106 1.92 5.09 1.46
C SER A 106 2.89 3.92 1.59
N ALA A 107 2.58 3.01 2.49
CA ALA A 107 3.21 1.70 2.55
C ALA A 107 2.17 0.67 3.02
N GLY A 108 2.38 -0.61 2.74
CA GLY A 108 1.47 -1.63 3.23
C GLY A 108 1.37 -1.60 4.76
N SER A 109 0.20 -1.79 5.33
CA SER A 109 -0.09 -1.78 6.78
C SER A 109 0.30 -0.49 7.52
N TRP A 110 0.37 0.63 6.81
CA TRP A 110 0.45 1.95 7.44
C TRP A 110 -0.93 2.40 7.90
N GLY A 111 -1.00 2.95 9.12
CA GLY A 111 -2.16 3.69 9.61
C GLY A 111 -2.01 5.20 9.38
N PRO A 112 -3.03 5.99 9.74
CA PRO A 112 -3.01 7.45 9.64
C PRO A 112 -1.87 8.11 10.43
N ASP A 113 -1.43 7.53 11.53
CA ASP A 113 -0.33 8.03 12.36
C ASP A 113 1.04 7.85 11.68
N ASN A 114 1.26 6.77 10.91
CA ASN A 114 2.43 6.64 10.03
C ASN A 114 2.47 7.79 9.01
N CYS A 115 1.34 8.06 8.36
CA CYS A 115 1.21 9.15 7.38
C CYS A 115 1.52 10.51 8.03
N ALA A 116 0.96 10.78 9.20
CA ALA A 116 1.20 12.02 9.94
C ALA A 116 2.68 12.16 10.35
N ALA A 117 3.29 11.09 10.84
CA ALA A 117 4.70 11.07 11.23
C ALA A 117 5.62 11.30 10.03
N TYR A 118 5.31 10.68 8.87
CA TYR A 118 6.05 10.93 7.63
C TYR A 118 5.97 12.40 7.21
N LEU A 119 4.79 13.01 7.20
CA LEU A 119 4.63 14.42 6.85
C LEU A 119 5.31 15.36 7.85
N LYS A 120 5.33 15.02 9.12
CA LYS A 120 6.08 15.77 10.14
C LYS A 120 7.58 15.76 9.88
N GLU A 121 8.12 14.65 9.39
CA GLU A 121 9.55 14.47 9.09
C GLU A 121 9.93 15.08 7.73
N LYS A 122 9.14 14.85 6.67
CA LYS A 122 9.46 15.21 5.29
C LYS A 122 8.81 16.50 4.81
N GLY A 123 7.79 16.99 5.54
CA GLY A 123 7.07 18.23 5.20
C GLY A 123 5.82 17.98 4.34
N MET A 124 5.09 19.07 4.10
CA MET A 124 3.80 19.09 3.39
C MET A 124 3.93 19.31 1.87
N PHE A 125 5.13 19.37 1.31
CA PHE A 125 5.41 19.53 -0.14
C PHE A 125 4.66 20.69 -0.81
N LYS A 126 4.30 21.73 -0.06
CA LYS A 126 3.43 22.84 -0.53
C LYS A 126 2.12 22.35 -1.14
N ALA A 127 1.59 21.26 -0.64
CA ALA A 127 0.36 20.66 -1.14
C ALA A 127 -0.85 21.57 -0.97
N ARG A 128 -1.86 21.36 -1.80
CA ARG A 128 -3.15 22.07 -1.77
C ARG A 128 -4.27 21.23 -1.17
N GLY A 129 -4.02 19.96 -0.89
CA GLY A 129 -4.97 19.06 -0.28
C GLY A 129 -4.35 17.78 0.17
N ILE A 130 -5.04 17.09 1.06
CA ILE A 130 -4.74 15.76 1.56
C ILE A 130 -5.93 14.85 1.23
N PHE A 131 -5.66 13.73 0.57
CA PHE A 131 -6.56 12.62 0.39
C PHE A 131 -6.05 11.44 1.22
N LEU A 132 -6.70 11.16 2.34
CA LEU A 132 -6.35 10.05 3.22
C LEU A 132 -7.28 8.88 2.91
N LEU A 133 -6.72 7.83 2.28
CA LEU A 133 -7.43 6.57 2.09
C LEU A 133 -7.19 5.68 3.31
N VAL A 134 -8.28 5.23 3.91
CA VAL A 134 -8.30 4.33 5.06
C VAL A 134 -9.33 3.24 4.86
N SER A 135 -9.08 2.09 5.49
CA SER A 135 -10.06 1.01 5.67
C SER A 135 -10.58 1.03 7.10
N SER A 136 -11.64 0.28 7.40
CA SER A 136 -12.24 0.27 8.74
C SER A 136 -11.23 -0.03 9.86
N HIS A 137 -10.28 -0.96 9.64
CA HIS A 137 -9.30 -1.35 10.65
C HIS A 137 -8.33 -0.22 11.01
N ASP A 138 -8.15 0.78 10.15
CA ASP A 138 -7.27 1.94 10.42
C ASP A 138 -7.76 2.83 11.56
N ALA A 139 -9.01 2.63 12.02
CA ALA A 139 -9.48 3.27 13.25
C ALA A 139 -8.58 2.92 14.45
N HIS A 140 -8.02 1.72 14.47
CA HIS A 140 -7.21 1.22 15.59
C HIS A 140 -5.84 0.69 15.17
N ASP A 141 -5.43 0.87 13.92
CA ASP A 141 -4.14 0.39 13.41
C ASP A 141 -3.02 1.39 13.76
N ASN A 142 -2.66 1.44 15.05
CA ASN A 142 -1.67 2.38 15.57
C ASN A 142 -0.24 1.88 15.35
N MET A 143 0.72 2.78 15.12
CA MET A 143 2.15 2.47 15.09
C MET A 143 2.57 1.75 16.38
N ASP A 144 3.31 0.67 16.27
CA ASP A 144 3.84 -0.10 17.40
C ASP A 144 5.34 -0.40 17.28
N PHE A 145 5.94 -0.02 16.14
CA PHE A 145 7.36 -0.24 15.81
C PHE A 145 7.79 -1.71 15.84
N THR A 146 6.84 -2.63 15.68
CA THR A 146 7.16 -4.05 15.50
C THR A 146 8.04 -4.22 14.26
N PRO A 147 9.22 -4.88 14.36
CA PRO A 147 10.12 -5.05 13.23
C PRO A 147 9.49 -5.90 12.13
N VAL A 148 9.28 -5.31 10.96
CA VAL A 148 8.77 -6.00 9.75
C VAL A 148 9.78 -6.03 8.62
N VAL A 149 10.62 -5.00 8.49
CA VAL A 149 11.64 -4.90 7.42
C VAL A 149 12.73 -5.95 7.63
N GLY A 150 13.00 -6.73 6.57
CA GLY A 150 13.93 -7.87 6.63
C GLY A 150 13.39 -9.11 7.34
N VAL A 151 12.21 -9.02 7.96
CA VAL A 151 11.53 -10.11 8.69
C VAL A 151 10.33 -10.62 7.89
N HIS A 152 9.42 -9.73 7.52
CA HIS A 152 8.24 -10.09 6.74
C HIS A 152 8.56 -10.13 5.23
N PRO A 153 8.14 -11.17 4.48
CA PRO A 153 8.47 -11.33 3.06
C PRO A 153 8.05 -10.18 2.14
N SER A 154 7.05 -9.38 2.53
CA SER A 154 6.60 -8.22 1.76
C SER A 154 7.47 -6.97 1.94
N TYR A 155 8.36 -6.95 2.94
CA TYR A 155 9.22 -5.82 3.30
C TYR A 155 10.69 -6.22 3.32
N PRO A 156 11.27 -6.68 2.18
CA PRO A 156 12.67 -7.08 2.14
C PRO A 156 13.60 -5.88 2.31
N ASP A 157 14.71 -6.09 3.02
CA ASP A 157 15.82 -5.15 3.18
C ASP A 157 16.94 -5.39 2.18
N LYS A 158 16.93 -6.54 1.51
CA LYS A 158 17.95 -6.97 0.54
C LYS A 158 17.35 -7.83 -0.57
N GLN A 159 18.02 -7.82 -1.71
CA GLN A 159 17.64 -8.67 -2.84
C GLN A 159 18.04 -10.14 -2.57
N TYR A 160 17.29 -11.06 -3.17
CA TYR A 160 17.73 -12.44 -3.26
C TYR A 160 18.94 -12.54 -4.20
N PHE A 161 19.88 -13.44 -3.91
CA PHE A 161 21.09 -13.60 -4.72
C PHE A 161 20.79 -14.09 -6.14
N CYS A 162 19.67 -14.81 -6.34
CA CYS A 162 19.16 -15.21 -7.65
C CYS A 162 17.65 -15.32 -7.67
N ALA A 163 17.05 -15.29 -8.85
CA ALA A 163 15.60 -15.36 -9.04
C ALA A 163 15.02 -16.71 -8.60
N ILE A 164 15.74 -17.80 -8.86
CA ILE A 164 15.36 -19.15 -8.43
C ILE A 164 15.25 -19.19 -6.90
N ALA A 165 16.24 -18.63 -6.17
CA ALA A 165 16.20 -18.59 -4.71
C ALA A 165 14.99 -17.81 -4.20
N GLU A 166 14.64 -16.69 -4.82
CA GLU A 166 13.43 -15.96 -4.47
C GLU A 166 12.17 -16.80 -4.65
N VAL A 167 12.02 -17.46 -5.80
CA VAL A 167 10.85 -18.31 -6.07
C VAL A 167 10.75 -19.45 -5.05
N LEU A 168 11.89 -20.10 -4.76
CA LEU A 168 11.91 -21.20 -3.79
C LEU A 168 11.57 -20.72 -2.38
N CYS A 169 12.22 -19.66 -1.89
CA CYS A 169 12.07 -19.20 -0.51
C CYS A 169 10.74 -18.50 -0.26
N ARG A 170 10.24 -17.74 -1.23
CA ARG A 170 9.07 -16.89 -1.03
C ARG A 170 7.75 -17.55 -1.45
N TYR A 171 7.77 -18.43 -2.45
CA TYR A 171 6.55 -19.01 -3.02
C TYR A 171 6.43 -20.51 -2.79
N ILE A 172 7.49 -21.28 -3.05
CA ILE A 172 7.42 -22.73 -2.99
C ILE A 172 7.51 -23.24 -1.55
N TYR A 173 8.55 -22.81 -0.83
CA TYR A 173 8.79 -23.27 0.55
C TYR A 173 7.58 -22.98 1.48
N PRO A 174 7.05 -21.77 1.56
CA PRO A 174 5.94 -21.48 2.48
C PRO A 174 4.64 -22.22 2.11
N ARG A 175 4.36 -22.39 0.82
CA ARG A 175 3.09 -22.99 0.36
C ARG A 175 3.09 -24.51 0.37
N TYR A 176 4.20 -25.13 0.02
CA TYR A 176 4.24 -26.57 -0.24
C TYR A 176 5.15 -27.35 0.70
N ILE A 177 6.19 -26.73 1.23
CA ILE A 177 7.20 -27.42 2.04
C ILE A 177 6.94 -27.19 3.52
N LYS A 178 6.80 -25.95 3.97
CA LYS A 178 6.54 -25.62 5.38
C LYS A 178 5.31 -26.35 5.97
N PRO A 179 4.14 -26.43 5.29
CA PRO A 179 2.97 -27.14 5.83
C PRO A 179 3.18 -28.65 6.07
N LEU A 180 4.17 -29.25 5.42
CA LEU A 180 4.48 -30.68 5.66
C LEU A 180 5.12 -30.92 7.03
N PHE A 181 5.72 -29.87 7.62
CA PHE A 181 6.39 -29.92 8.90
C PHE A 181 5.58 -29.27 10.02
N ASP A 182 4.67 -28.34 9.69
CA ASP A 182 3.80 -27.66 10.65
C ASP A 182 2.52 -28.49 10.88
N LYS A 183 2.48 -29.24 12.00
CA LYS A 183 1.33 -30.09 12.40
C LYS A 183 0.17 -29.32 13.08
N GLY A 184 0.14 -27.99 13.05
CA GLY A 184 -0.85 -27.20 13.77
C GLY A 184 -1.40 -26.00 13.00
N ASN A 185 -2.71 -25.87 12.97
CA ASN A 185 -3.58 -24.81 12.46
C ASN A 185 -3.96 -24.90 10.96
N ASN A 186 -5.03 -25.64 10.70
CA ASN A 186 -5.63 -25.83 9.38
C ASN A 186 -6.66 -24.76 8.95
N GLU A 187 -6.83 -23.67 9.70
CA GLU A 187 -7.93 -22.70 9.48
C GLU A 187 -7.55 -21.42 8.73
N LEU A 188 -6.29 -21.21 8.40
CA LEU A 188 -5.87 -20.00 7.68
C LEU A 188 -5.90 -20.21 6.16
N ASP A 189 -6.36 -19.17 5.44
CA ASP A 189 -6.25 -19.05 3.99
C ASP A 189 -4.80 -19.34 3.53
N PRO A 190 -4.60 -20.10 2.43
CA PRO A 190 -3.27 -20.41 1.91
C PRO A 190 -2.36 -19.19 1.75
N ASP A 191 -2.90 -18.05 1.32
CA ASP A 191 -2.13 -16.81 1.18
C ASP A 191 -1.80 -16.15 2.52
N GLN A 192 -2.65 -16.33 3.54
CA GLN A 192 -2.35 -15.95 4.93
C GLN A 192 -1.36 -16.92 5.60
N LYS A 193 -1.40 -18.22 5.27
CA LYS A 193 -0.41 -19.20 5.77
C LYS A 193 1.01 -18.90 5.31
N VAL A 194 1.18 -18.34 4.12
CA VAL A 194 2.50 -17.92 3.59
C VAL A 194 3.10 -16.79 4.42
N LEU A 195 2.24 -15.96 5.00
CA LEU A 195 2.61 -14.77 5.78
C LEU A 195 2.60 -15.02 7.30
N ALA A 196 2.15 -16.20 7.76
CA ALA A 196 1.93 -16.57 9.15
C ALA A 196 3.21 -16.75 10.01
N GLY A 197 4.22 -15.93 9.81
CA GLY A 197 5.42 -15.88 10.66
C GLY A 197 5.57 -14.56 11.40
N VAL A 198 5.00 -13.49 10.86
CA VAL A 198 5.02 -12.15 11.46
C VAL A 198 3.64 -11.54 11.22
N ASP A 199 2.90 -11.31 12.29
CA ASP A 199 1.63 -10.58 12.22
C ASP A 199 1.95 -9.11 12.00
N ILE A 200 1.60 -8.59 10.83
CA ILE A 200 1.75 -7.17 10.47
C ILE A 200 0.49 -6.37 10.77
N HIS A 201 -0.57 -7.06 11.22
CA HIS A 201 -1.78 -6.37 11.64
C HIS A 201 -1.59 -5.80 13.04
N LYS A 202 -1.68 -4.51 13.14
CA LYS A 202 -1.58 -3.78 14.38
C LYS A 202 -2.90 -3.95 15.17
N LYS A 203 -2.79 -4.07 16.48
CA LYS A 203 -3.94 -4.29 17.36
C LYS A 203 -4.03 -3.17 18.41
N GLY A 204 -4.17 -1.94 17.90
CA GLY A 204 -4.42 -0.80 18.77
C GLY A 204 -5.76 -0.90 19.49
N LYS A 205 -5.86 -0.21 20.65
CA LYS A 205 -7.09 -0.17 21.47
C LYS A 205 -7.71 1.21 21.50
N VAL A 206 -7.09 2.17 20.87
CA VAL A 206 -7.52 3.56 20.86
C VAL A 206 -7.65 4.04 19.42
N PHE A 207 -8.58 4.94 19.18
CA PHE A 207 -8.76 5.56 17.88
C PHE A 207 -7.46 6.21 17.42
N ASN A 208 -7.06 5.93 16.18
CA ASN A 208 -5.75 6.29 15.66
C ASN A 208 -5.52 7.81 15.73
N PRO A 209 -4.48 8.29 16.45
CA PRO A 209 -4.23 9.72 16.63
C PRO A 209 -3.84 10.45 15.34
N GLY A 210 -3.44 9.71 14.30
CA GLY A 210 -3.05 10.25 13.01
C GLY A 210 -4.16 11.04 12.33
N PHE A 211 -5.43 10.65 12.50
CA PHE A 211 -6.56 11.41 11.98
C PHE A 211 -6.55 12.86 12.48
N GLN A 212 -6.39 13.05 13.80
CA GLN A 212 -6.36 14.38 14.41
C GLN A 212 -5.10 15.14 14.03
N GLN A 213 -3.95 14.45 13.94
CA GLN A 213 -2.68 15.05 13.55
C GLN A 213 -2.72 15.55 12.10
N LEU A 214 -3.23 14.75 11.17
CA LEU A 214 -3.38 15.13 9.76
C LEU A 214 -4.37 16.28 9.59
N LYS A 215 -5.48 16.25 10.33
CA LYS A 215 -6.43 17.37 10.34
C LYS A 215 -5.76 18.67 10.80
N ALA A 216 -5.02 18.63 11.90
CA ALA A 216 -4.33 19.81 12.42
C ALA A 216 -3.28 20.36 11.42
N MET A 217 -2.57 19.47 10.71
CA MET A 217 -1.64 19.89 9.64
C MET A 217 -2.38 20.55 8.48
N ALA A 218 -3.51 19.99 8.03
CA ALA A 218 -4.33 20.57 6.97
C ALA A 218 -4.92 21.91 7.35
N ASP A 219 -5.46 22.04 8.57
CA ASP A 219 -6.01 23.29 9.12
C ASP A 219 -4.93 24.38 9.18
N SER A 220 -3.74 24.04 9.69
CA SER A 220 -2.60 24.97 9.76
C SER A 220 -2.15 25.44 8.38
N ALA A 221 -2.14 24.54 7.41
CA ALA A 221 -1.80 24.85 6.01
C ALA A 221 -2.97 25.49 5.22
N LYS A 222 -4.18 25.53 5.81
CA LYS A 222 -5.41 26.01 5.16
C LYS A 222 -5.71 25.29 3.86
N ILE A 223 -5.57 23.96 3.85
CA ILE A 223 -5.81 23.10 2.69
C ILE A 223 -6.95 22.11 2.95
N LEU A 224 -7.57 21.62 1.88
CA LEU A 224 -8.61 20.62 1.97
C LEU A 224 -8.07 19.30 2.54
N PHE A 225 -8.78 18.74 3.51
CA PHE A 225 -8.56 17.40 4.05
C PHE A 225 -9.78 16.52 3.79
N VAL A 226 -9.57 15.43 3.08
CA VAL A 226 -10.62 14.46 2.74
C VAL A 226 -10.20 13.09 3.21
N VAL A 227 -11.09 12.42 3.91
CA VAL A 227 -10.97 11.00 4.26
C VAL A 227 -11.79 10.21 3.24
N TYR A 228 -11.17 9.21 2.65
CA TYR A 228 -11.83 8.20 1.83
C TYR A 228 -11.86 6.89 2.62
N LEU A 229 -13.06 6.46 2.99
CA LEU A 229 -13.26 5.21 3.72
C LEU A 229 -13.52 4.08 2.73
N HIS A 230 -12.54 3.20 2.63
CA HIS A 230 -12.56 2.03 1.77
C HIS A 230 -13.21 0.85 2.49
N ALA A 231 -14.20 0.24 1.84
CA ALA A 231 -14.83 -0.98 2.30
C ALA A 231 -14.06 -2.21 1.79
N ASP A 232 -13.83 -3.19 2.64
CA ASP A 232 -13.40 -4.51 2.18
C ASP A 232 -14.54 -5.25 1.42
N GLN A 233 -14.26 -6.40 0.82
CA GLN A 233 -15.28 -7.14 0.08
C GLN A 233 -16.47 -7.60 0.94
N LYS A 234 -16.25 -7.85 2.24
CA LYS A 234 -17.32 -8.30 3.16
C LYS A 234 -18.23 -7.13 3.51
N GLU A 235 -17.65 -5.98 3.83
CA GLU A 235 -18.36 -4.74 4.07
C GLU A 235 -19.15 -4.29 2.82
N ASN A 236 -18.48 -4.36 1.66
CA ASN A 236 -19.12 -4.02 0.38
C ASN A 236 -20.28 -4.95 0.06
N ALA A 237 -20.15 -6.26 0.30
CA ALA A 237 -21.26 -7.22 0.13
C ALA A 237 -22.41 -6.99 1.12
N ALA A 238 -22.06 -6.64 2.38
CA ALA A 238 -23.04 -6.33 3.42
C ALA A 238 -23.68 -4.94 3.27
N LYS A 239 -23.10 -4.08 2.41
CA LYS A 239 -23.46 -2.65 2.26
C LYS A 239 -23.43 -1.91 3.60
N LYS A 240 -22.49 -2.27 4.45
CA LYS A 240 -22.33 -1.70 5.78
C LYS A 240 -20.88 -1.83 6.25
N TYR A 241 -20.33 -0.75 6.81
CA TYR A 241 -19.05 -0.81 7.51
C TYR A 241 -19.18 -1.55 8.84
N ASN A 242 -18.08 -2.04 9.35
CA ASN A 242 -18.00 -2.60 10.69
C ASN A 242 -17.94 -1.46 11.75
N GLU A 243 -17.88 -1.83 13.05
CA GLU A 243 -17.85 -0.87 14.16
C GLU A 243 -16.69 0.13 14.06
N GLN A 244 -15.52 -0.28 13.58
CA GLN A 244 -14.35 0.59 13.41
C GLN A 244 -14.57 1.59 12.26
N GLY A 245 -15.20 1.17 11.16
CA GLY A 245 -15.61 2.09 10.09
C GLY A 245 -16.64 3.12 10.56
N ASP A 246 -17.60 2.69 11.40
CA ASP A 246 -18.57 3.59 12.01
C ASP A 246 -17.89 4.62 12.94
N GLU A 247 -16.80 4.24 13.64
CA GLU A 247 -15.99 5.18 14.44
C GLU A 247 -15.32 6.24 13.57
N ILE A 248 -14.76 5.85 12.40
CA ILE A 248 -14.16 6.81 11.44
C ILE A 248 -15.24 7.79 10.94
N ILE A 249 -16.41 7.29 10.55
CA ILE A 249 -17.54 8.11 10.09
C ILE A 249 -17.94 9.12 11.18
N ALA A 250 -18.11 8.63 12.42
CA ALA A 250 -18.46 9.48 13.55
C ALA A 250 -17.39 10.55 13.85
N TRP A 251 -16.10 10.18 13.74
CA TRP A 251 -15.00 11.11 13.91
C TRP A 251 -15.01 12.19 12.82
N CYS A 252 -15.16 11.82 11.55
CA CYS A 252 -15.25 12.76 10.44
C CYS A 252 -16.41 13.76 10.63
N LYS A 253 -17.58 13.26 10.98
CA LYS A 253 -18.76 14.08 11.26
C LYS A 253 -18.54 15.07 12.40
N LYS A 254 -17.99 14.58 13.54
CA LYS A 254 -17.71 15.40 14.72
C LYS A 254 -16.68 16.50 14.43
N ASN A 255 -15.70 16.24 13.58
CA ASN A 255 -14.60 17.16 13.30
C ASN A 255 -14.80 17.96 12.00
N HIS A 256 -15.97 17.86 11.36
CA HIS A 256 -16.30 18.52 10.09
C HIS A 256 -15.30 18.24 8.97
N VAL A 257 -14.83 16.98 8.90
CA VAL A 257 -13.93 16.50 7.84
C VAL A 257 -14.77 15.95 6.69
N SER A 258 -14.39 16.30 5.46
CA SER A 258 -15.01 15.73 4.27
C SER A 258 -14.77 14.23 4.22
N LEU A 259 -15.83 13.44 4.06
CA LEU A 259 -15.79 11.99 3.99
C LEU A 259 -16.35 11.54 2.65
N VAL A 260 -15.67 10.60 2.02
CA VAL A 260 -16.14 9.83 0.87
C VAL A 260 -16.20 8.36 1.27
N GLU A 261 -17.36 7.75 1.09
CA GLU A 261 -17.60 6.34 1.40
C GLU A 261 -17.77 5.55 0.10
N ASP A 262 -17.12 4.38 -0.03
CA ASP A 262 -17.15 3.63 -1.29
C ASP A 262 -18.09 2.42 -1.34
N LEU A 263 -18.86 2.16 -0.29
CA LEU A 263 -19.83 1.05 -0.19
C LEU A 263 -20.77 0.91 -1.41
N HIS A 264 -21.04 2.01 -2.10
CA HIS A 264 -21.95 2.05 -3.26
C HIS A 264 -21.23 2.41 -4.56
N ILE A 265 -19.91 2.58 -4.53
CA ILE A 265 -19.09 2.97 -5.67
C ILE A 265 -18.38 1.76 -6.26
N LEU A 266 -17.73 0.98 -5.39
CA LEU A 266 -17.05 -0.24 -5.78
C LEU A 266 -18.00 -1.44 -5.82
N THR A 267 -17.71 -2.37 -6.71
CA THR A 267 -18.42 -3.65 -6.85
C THR A 267 -17.40 -4.78 -6.64
N LYS A 268 -17.89 -6.02 -6.50
CA LYS A 268 -17.01 -7.18 -6.35
C LYS A 268 -15.95 -7.29 -7.46
N ASP A 269 -16.28 -6.87 -8.67
CA ASP A 269 -15.40 -6.96 -9.84
C ASP A 269 -14.27 -5.88 -9.84
N ASP A 270 -14.29 -4.95 -8.91
CA ASP A 270 -13.27 -3.91 -8.73
C ASP A 270 -12.14 -4.34 -7.79
N TYR A 271 -12.30 -5.49 -7.11
CA TYR A 271 -11.30 -6.02 -6.20
C TYR A 271 -10.43 -7.08 -6.84
N ARG A 272 -9.17 -7.13 -6.42
CA ARG A 272 -8.23 -8.19 -6.75
C ARG A 272 -8.27 -9.33 -5.72
N ASP A 273 -8.50 -8.97 -4.46
CA ASP A 273 -8.59 -9.88 -3.31
C ASP A 273 -9.57 -9.29 -2.28
N GLY A 274 -9.56 -9.76 -1.03
CA GLY A 274 -10.51 -9.35 0.01
C GLY A 274 -10.58 -7.85 0.29
N ILE A 275 -9.52 -7.08 0.00
CA ILE A 275 -9.44 -5.65 0.29
C ILE A 275 -8.82 -4.83 -0.84
N HIS A 276 -7.81 -5.36 -1.54
CA HIS A 276 -7.09 -4.58 -2.55
C HIS A 276 -7.89 -4.48 -3.85
N ILE A 277 -7.89 -3.28 -4.43
CA ILE A 277 -8.57 -3.00 -5.70
C ILE A 277 -7.69 -3.37 -6.91
N ASN A 278 -8.33 -3.80 -7.99
CA ASN A 278 -7.71 -4.05 -9.28
C ASN A 278 -7.68 -2.78 -10.15
N ASN A 279 -7.28 -2.89 -11.42
CA ASN A 279 -7.18 -1.73 -12.31
C ASN A 279 -8.51 -0.99 -12.51
N ASN A 280 -9.65 -1.68 -12.49
CA ASN A 280 -10.97 -1.03 -12.57
C ASN A 280 -11.24 -0.22 -11.30
N GLY A 281 -10.95 -0.80 -10.13
CA GLY A 281 -11.05 -0.11 -8.84
C GLY A 281 -10.12 1.10 -8.78
N GLN A 282 -8.87 0.98 -9.26
CA GLN A 282 -7.93 2.10 -9.35
C GLN A 282 -8.48 3.23 -10.23
N ARG A 283 -9.10 2.90 -11.37
CA ARG A 283 -9.73 3.91 -12.25
C ARG A 283 -10.89 4.63 -11.56
N LYS A 284 -11.76 3.89 -10.85
CA LYS A 284 -12.85 4.49 -10.08
C LYS A 284 -12.34 5.40 -8.97
N LEU A 285 -11.30 4.97 -8.26
CA LEU A 285 -10.65 5.77 -7.23
C LEU A 285 -10.05 7.06 -7.79
N ALA A 286 -9.38 7.00 -8.96
CA ALA A 286 -8.86 8.19 -9.66
C ALA A 286 -9.98 9.19 -10.00
N ASN A 287 -11.12 8.72 -10.52
CA ASN A 287 -12.27 9.56 -10.84
C ASN A 287 -12.82 10.26 -9.59
N ILE A 288 -12.82 9.60 -8.43
CA ILE A 288 -13.23 10.21 -7.17
C ILE A 288 -12.24 11.30 -6.74
N MET A 289 -10.93 11.02 -6.81
CA MET A 289 -9.89 12.00 -6.52
C MET A 289 -10.05 13.24 -7.41
N GLU A 290 -10.35 13.06 -8.70
CA GLU A 290 -10.62 14.14 -9.64
C GLU A 290 -11.86 14.96 -9.23
N GLN A 291 -12.97 14.31 -8.89
CA GLN A 291 -14.18 14.98 -8.43
C GLN A 291 -13.95 15.82 -7.17
N VAL A 292 -13.03 15.40 -6.30
CA VAL A 292 -12.70 16.09 -5.06
C VAL A 292 -11.79 17.29 -5.28
N PHE A 293 -10.77 17.18 -6.15
CA PHE A 293 -9.69 18.18 -6.22
C PHE A 293 -9.61 18.97 -7.52
N ALA A 294 -10.27 18.52 -8.60
CA ALA A 294 -10.19 19.19 -9.91
C ALA A 294 -11.38 20.11 -10.21
N ARG A 295 -12.29 20.31 -9.25
CA ARG A 295 -13.42 21.25 -9.35
C ARG A 295 -13.04 22.67 -9.00
#